data_a1063848a244b6cd41de6fc4f573451c
#
_entry.id   a1063848a244b6cd41de6fc4f573451c
#
_cell.length_a   1.000
_cell.length_b   1.000
_cell.length_c   1.000
_cell.angle_alpha   90.00
_cell.angle_beta   90.00
_cell.angle_gamma   90.00
#
_symmetry.space_group_name_H-M   'P 1'
#
loop_
_entity.id
_entity.type
_entity.pdbx_description
1 polymer ?
#
loop_
_entity_poly.entity_id
_entity_poly.type
_entity_poly.pdbx_seq_one_letter_code
_entity_poly.pdbx_strand_id
1 'polypeptide(L)'
;MSKTNNERLQEIATAMQELNARLVYVGGAMAGAYATDPIATEPRTTTDVDCVVDSHSYSEHMAFEELLRAKHFQNDIDSDPPVICRWVYNGEKVDVMSVNEESLSFGNRWYRIGFEHREFYALPSGQLIYRLPVTYYIATKIEALRSRGGNDWRGAKDFEDIVYVLNYCMDFINNFHAETGQVKAFLTAQFADMLQRPNITEEIECAINPEEIERTDMILDILKTCAADQHKSIRIQFVSDLHLEFEQNRDWIADHPLEVTGDTLQLLQRDNL
;
A
#
# COMPACT_ATOMS: atom_id res chain seq x y z
N MET A 1 -10.72 23.44 18.73
CA MET A 1 -9.48 23.07 18.03
C MET A 1 -9.80 21.86 17.14
N SER A 2 -9.26 21.78 15.94
CA SER A 2 -9.39 20.58 15.11
C SER A 2 -8.57 19.46 15.76
N LYS A 3 -9.11 18.21 15.77
CA LYS A 3 -8.36 17.05 16.26
C LYS A 3 -7.16 16.74 15.37
N THR A 4 -6.09 16.27 15.96
CA THR A 4 -4.93 15.73 15.25
C THR A 4 -5.27 14.36 14.63
N ASN A 5 -4.44 13.87 13.70
CA ASN A 5 -4.60 12.53 13.12
C ASN A 5 -4.52 11.45 14.21
N ASN A 6 -3.61 11.58 15.16
CA ASN A 6 -3.46 10.64 16.27
C ASN A 6 -4.68 10.61 17.20
N GLU A 7 -5.29 11.76 17.47
CA GLU A 7 -6.53 11.83 18.27
C GLU A 7 -7.69 11.14 17.56
N ARG A 8 -7.83 11.33 16.24
CA ARG A 8 -8.85 10.64 15.42
C ARG A 8 -8.64 9.13 15.39
N LEU A 9 -7.40 8.70 15.11
CA LEU A 9 -7.04 7.27 15.11
C LEU A 9 -7.33 6.64 16.47
N GLN A 10 -6.96 7.32 17.57
CA GLN A 10 -7.20 6.83 18.92
C GLN A 10 -8.70 6.70 19.22
N GLU A 11 -9.51 7.68 18.86
CA GLU A 11 -10.94 7.65 19.10
C GLU A 11 -11.60 6.49 18.35
N ILE A 12 -11.29 6.37 17.05
CA ILE A 12 -11.84 5.31 16.21
C ILE A 12 -11.36 3.93 16.66
N ALA A 13 -10.05 3.76 16.93
CA ALA A 13 -9.51 2.50 17.42
C ALA A 13 -10.14 2.08 18.77
N THR A 14 -10.41 3.06 19.65
CA THR A 14 -11.10 2.80 20.92
C THR A 14 -12.53 2.35 20.69
N ALA A 15 -13.25 2.96 19.74
CA ALA A 15 -14.64 2.60 19.42
C ALA A 15 -14.72 1.22 18.74
N MET A 16 -13.74 0.88 17.90
CA MET A 16 -13.68 -0.42 17.19
C MET A 16 -13.45 -1.59 18.13
N GLN A 17 -12.77 -1.40 19.28
CA GLN A 17 -12.52 -2.44 20.29
C GLN A 17 -11.91 -3.73 19.66
N GLU A 18 -12.57 -4.89 19.83
CA GLU A 18 -12.14 -6.18 19.28
C GLU A 18 -12.13 -6.22 17.73
N LEU A 19 -12.87 -5.33 17.06
CA LEU A 19 -12.88 -5.26 15.60
C LEU A 19 -11.53 -4.83 15.03
N ASN A 20 -10.67 -4.15 15.82
CA ASN A 20 -9.32 -3.79 15.40
C ASN A 20 -8.50 -5.00 14.93
N ALA A 21 -8.77 -6.20 15.45
CA ALA A 21 -8.09 -7.43 15.03
C ALA A 21 -8.37 -7.80 13.56
N ARG A 22 -9.48 -7.29 13.00
CA ARG A 22 -9.93 -7.52 11.62
C ARG A 22 -9.67 -6.34 10.69
N LEU A 23 -9.01 -5.29 11.17
CA LEU A 23 -8.78 -4.06 10.44
C LEU A 23 -7.29 -3.79 10.23
N VAL A 24 -6.98 -3.12 9.14
CA VAL A 24 -5.72 -2.42 8.93
C VAL A 24 -6.03 -0.96 8.69
N TYR A 25 -5.39 -0.06 9.44
CA TYR A 25 -5.52 1.36 9.27
C TYR A 25 -4.62 1.83 8.11
N VAL A 26 -5.17 2.65 7.24
CA VAL A 26 -4.54 3.11 6.00
C VAL A 26 -4.78 4.62 5.82
N GLY A 27 -4.58 5.13 4.64
CA GLY A 27 -4.92 6.51 4.28
C GLY A 27 -4.00 7.57 4.90
N GLY A 28 -4.42 8.84 4.78
CA GLY A 28 -3.60 9.99 5.17
C GLY A 28 -3.37 10.10 6.67
N ALA A 29 -4.32 9.64 7.49
CA ALA A 29 -4.18 9.67 8.95
C ALA A 29 -3.00 8.82 9.45
N MET A 30 -2.58 7.81 8.67
CA MET A 30 -1.49 6.90 9.02
C MET A 30 -0.11 7.39 8.58
N ALA A 31 0.03 8.51 7.85
CA ALA A 31 1.34 8.98 7.39
C ALA A 31 2.33 9.16 8.54
N GLY A 32 1.91 9.77 9.65
CA GLY A 32 2.73 9.98 10.84
C GLY A 32 3.18 8.70 11.53
N ALA A 33 2.47 7.58 11.33
CA ALA A 33 2.83 6.29 11.93
C ALA A 33 4.12 5.69 11.35
N TYR A 34 4.60 6.20 10.22
CA TYR A 34 5.85 5.75 9.57
C TYR A 34 7.04 6.67 9.85
N ALA A 35 6.83 7.82 10.48
CA ALA A 35 7.91 8.72 10.84
C ALA A 35 8.73 8.13 11.99
N THR A 36 10.03 7.93 11.75
CA THR A 36 11.00 7.43 12.72
C THR A 36 12.11 8.46 13.02
N ASP A 37 12.18 9.51 12.22
CA ASP A 37 13.10 10.62 12.44
C ASP A 37 12.64 11.45 13.66
N PRO A 38 13.51 11.66 14.69
CA PRO A 38 13.14 12.44 15.87
C PRO A 38 12.73 13.90 15.59
N ILE A 39 13.12 14.46 14.46
CA ILE A 39 12.75 15.82 14.06
C ILE A 39 11.48 15.89 13.24
N ALA A 40 10.82 14.75 13.01
CA ALA A 40 9.62 14.71 12.19
C ALA A 40 8.56 15.69 12.71
N THR A 41 8.06 16.51 11.80
CA THR A 41 6.91 17.39 12.04
C THR A 41 5.60 16.62 11.90
N GLU A 42 4.50 17.18 12.39
CA GLU A 42 3.17 16.57 12.18
C GLU A 42 2.83 16.51 10.69
N PRO A 43 2.29 15.37 10.22
CA PRO A 43 1.80 15.27 8.84
C PRO A 43 0.59 16.18 8.62
N ARG A 44 0.23 16.41 7.36
CA ARG A 44 -1.00 17.12 7.05
C ARG A 44 -2.18 16.53 7.79
N THR A 45 -3.08 17.38 8.28
CA THR A 45 -4.30 16.93 8.96
C THR A 45 -5.28 16.34 7.94
N THR A 46 -5.89 15.19 8.28
CA THR A 46 -6.99 14.58 7.52
C THR A 46 -8.34 14.83 8.18
N THR A 47 -9.42 14.63 7.45
CA THR A 47 -10.80 14.77 7.95
C THR A 47 -11.47 13.43 8.25
N ASP A 48 -10.81 12.36 7.90
CA ASP A 48 -11.32 10.99 7.96
C ASP A 48 -10.22 10.01 8.39
N VAL A 49 -10.65 8.85 8.82
CA VAL A 49 -9.80 7.68 9.11
C VAL A 49 -10.17 6.60 8.11
N ASP A 50 -9.18 6.04 7.44
CA ASP A 50 -9.37 4.96 6.47
C ASP A 50 -9.00 3.62 7.09
N CYS A 51 -9.84 2.61 6.91
CA CYS A 51 -9.62 1.24 7.36
C CYS A 51 -9.90 0.25 6.23
N VAL A 52 -9.16 -0.85 6.21
CA VAL A 52 -9.42 -1.99 5.34
C VAL A 52 -9.79 -3.18 6.21
N VAL A 53 -10.93 -3.83 5.92
CA VAL A 53 -11.43 -5.00 6.65
C VAL A 53 -11.16 -6.28 5.87
N ASP A 54 -10.82 -7.35 6.59
CA ASP A 54 -10.67 -8.70 6.05
C ASP A 54 -12.04 -9.29 5.71
N SER A 55 -12.57 -8.89 4.57
CA SER A 55 -13.81 -9.44 4.01
C SER A 55 -13.58 -9.83 2.56
N HIS A 56 -13.85 -11.11 2.24
CA HIS A 56 -13.60 -11.68 0.91
C HIS A 56 -14.87 -11.80 0.07
N SER A 57 -16.02 -11.49 0.65
CA SER A 57 -17.31 -11.52 -0.02
C SER A 57 -18.20 -10.37 0.43
N TYR A 58 -19.20 -10.05 -0.38
CA TYR A 58 -20.21 -9.05 -0.03
C TYR A 58 -20.94 -9.41 1.28
N SER A 59 -21.27 -10.70 1.48
CA SER A 59 -21.95 -11.15 2.71
C SER A 59 -21.10 -10.97 3.96
N GLU A 60 -19.79 -11.20 3.88
CA GLU A 60 -18.86 -10.95 4.99
C GLU A 60 -18.73 -9.46 5.29
N HIS A 61 -18.70 -8.64 4.25
CA HIS A 61 -18.68 -7.19 4.42
C HIS A 61 -19.94 -6.69 5.09
N MET A 62 -21.13 -7.13 4.64
CA MET A 62 -22.41 -6.79 5.28
C MET A 62 -22.49 -7.24 6.74
N ALA A 63 -21.94 -8.43 7.06
CA ALA A 63 -21.88 -8.90 8.44
C ALA A 63 -20.96 -8.01 9.30
N PHE A 64 -19.88 -7.47 8.73
CA PHE A 64 -19.00 -6.52 9.41
C PHE A 64 -19.71 -5.18 9.65
N GLU A 65 -20.49 -4.70 8.69
CA GLU A 65 -21.30 -3.50 8.84
C GLU A 65 -22.29 -3.61 10.03
N GLU A 66 -22.92 -4.79 10.24
CA GLU A 66 -23.79 -4.99 11.39
C GLU A 66 -23.02 -4.87 12.72
N LEU A 67 -21.76 -5.32 12.77
CA LEU A 67 -20.89 -5.14 13.92
C LEU A 67 -20.56 -3.64 14.16
N LEU A 68 -20.35 -2.87 13.09
CA LEU A 68 -20.18 -1.41 13.21
C LEU A 68 -21.42 -0.74 13.78
N ARG A 69 -22.62 -1.11 13.29
CA ARG A 69 -23.90 -0.58 13.84
C ARG A 69 -24.06 -0.92 15.32
N ALA A 70 -23.70 -2.15 15.73
CA ALA A 70 -23.74 -2.56 17.13
C ALA A 70 -22.78 -1.74 18.02
N LYS A 71 -21.73 -1.16 17.44
CA LYS A 71 -20.79 -0.25 18.12
C LYS A 71 -21.12 1.24 17.92
N HIS A 72 -22.37 1.53 17.50
CA HIS A 72 -22.90 2.88 17.32
C HIS A 72 -22.27 3.70 16.18
N PHE A 73 -21.57 3.05 15.24
CA PHE A 73 -21.23 3.71 13.99
C PHE A 73 -22.48 3.85 13.12
N GLN A 74 -22.62 4.96 12.45
CA GLN A 74 -23.75 5.27 11.58
C GLN A 74 -23.26 5.50 10.15
N ASN A 75 -24.07 5.11 9.16
CA ASN A 75 -23.74 5.43 7.77
C ASN A 75 -23.74 6.96 7.57
N ASP A 76 -22.77 7.48 6.82
CA ASP A 76 -22.75 8.90 6.45
C ASP A 76 -23.78 9.16 5.36
N ILE A 77 -24.87 9.82 5.73
CA ILE A 77 -25.96 10.23 4.82
C ILE A 77 -25.86 11.69 4.41
N ASP A 78 -24.93 12.45 5.01
CA ASP A 78 -24.80 13.89 4.84
C ASP A 78 -23.73 14.28 3.79
N SER A 79 -22.87 13.36 3.40
CA SER A 79 -21.84 13.63 2.37
C SER A 79 -22.46 13.73 0.98
N ASP A 80 -22.08 14.77 0.23
CA ASP A 80 -22.48 14.98 -1.16
C ASP A 80 -21.21 15.13 -2.04
N PRO A 81 -20.95 14.19 -2.98
CA PRO A 81 -21.67 12.95 -3.24
C PRO A 81 -21.54 11.91 -2.11
N PRO A 82 -22.51 10.98 -1.98
CA PRO A 82 -22.47 9.92 -0.97
C PRO A 82 -21.24 9.02 -1.13
N VAL A 83 -20.60 8.68 -0.01
CA VAL A 83 -19.47 7.72 0.04
C VAL A 83 -19.95 6.43 0.69
N ILE A 84 -20.08 5.37 -0.09
CA ILE A 84 -20.75 4.11 0.33
C ILE A 84 -20.05 3.44 1.52
N CYS A 85 -18.70 3.49 1.57
CA CYS A 85 -17.90 2.88 2.64
C CYS A 85 -17.75 3.78 3.87
N ARG A 86 -18.39 4.95 3.90
CA ARG A 86 -18.22 5.96 4.95
C ARG A 86 -19.19 5.78 6.10
N TRP A 87 -18.62 5.78 7.29
CA TRP A 87 -19.30 5.73 8.57
C TRP A 87 -18.97 6.97 9.39
N VAL A 88 -19.82 7.27 10.35
CA VAL A 88 -19.62 8.36 11.31
C VAL A 88 -19.72 7.82 12.72
N TYR A 89 -18.75 8.18 13.57
CA TYR A 89 -18.75 7.92 15.00
C TYR A 89 -18.37 9.19 15.75
N ASN A 90 -19.24 9.69 16.62
CA ASN A 90 -19.04 10.95 17.37
C ASN A 90 -18.62 12.15 16.49
N GLY A 91 -19.10 12.20 15.24
CA GLY A 91 -18.75 13.24 14.28
C GLY A 91 -17.45 13.01 13.51
N GLU A 92 -16.68 11.96 13.84
CA GLU A 92 -15.51 11.54 13.07
C GLU A 92 -15.92 10.63 11.91
N LYS A 93 -15.37 10.89 10.73
CA LYS A 93 -15.61 10.09 9.52
C LYS A 93 -14.64 8.93 9.44
N VAL A 94 -15.15 7.76 9.09
CA VAL A 94 -14.37 6.53 8.94
C VAL A 94 -14.79 5.85 7.65
N ASP A 95 -13.84 5.64 6.75
CA ASP A 95 -14.04 4.86 5.54
C ASP A 95 -13.58 3.42 5.76
N VAL A 96 -14.52 2.48 5.67
CA VAL A 96 -14.26 1.05 5.88
C VAL A 96 -14.37 0.32 4.55
N MET A 97 -13.22 -0.03 3.99
CA MET A 97 -13.08 -0.67 2.68
C MET A 97 -12.83 -2.17 2.84
N SER A 98 -13.14 -2.96 1.82
CA SER A 98 -12.83 -4.40 1.77
C SER A 98 -11.44 -4.65 1.19
N VAL A 99 -10.77 -5.74 1.60
CA VAL A 99 -9.57 -6.25 0.91
C VAL A 99 -9.88 -6.75 -0.50
N ASN A 100 -11.14 -7.06 -0.81
CA ASN A 100 -11.59 -7.53 -2.11
C ASN A 100 -12.16 -6.38 -2.94
N GLU A 101 -11.41 -5.94 -3.97
CA GLU A 101 -11.80 -4.88 -4.90
C GLU A 101 -13.09 -5.18 -5.66
N GLU A 102 -13.34 -6.45 -5.99
CA GLU A 102 -14.52 -6.87 -6.77
C GLU A 102 -15.82 -6.67 -5.99
N SER A 103 -15.75 -6.64 -4.66
CA SER A 103 -16.94 -6.59 -3.80
C SER A 103 -17.62 -5.22 -3.77
N LEU A 104 -16.88 -4.10 -3.93
CA LEU A 104 -17.38 -2.76 -3.66
C LEU A 104 -16.95 -1.68 -4.65
N SER A 105 -16.24 -2.01 -5.73
CA SER A 105 -15.73 -1.05 -6.74
C SER A 105 -14.82 0.07 -6.19
N PHE A 106 -14.41 -0.02 -4.94
CA PHE A 106 -13.50 0.90 -4.27
C PHE A 106 -12.37 0.09 -3.64
N GLY A 107 -11.31 -0.12 -4.38
CA GLY A 107 -10.21 -0.92 -3.91
C GLY A 107 -8.87 -0.34 -4.33
N ASN A 108 -7.84 -0.84 -3.68
CA ASN A 108 -6.47 -0.65 -4.08
C ASN A 108 -5.85 -2.05 -4.11
N ARG A 109 -5.28 -2.44 -5.24
CA ARG A 109 -4.73 -3.79 -5.44
C ARG A 109 -3.70 -4.20 -4.38
N TRP A 110 -3.12 -3.23 -3.65
CA TRP A 110 -2.15 -3.47 -2.60
C TRP A 110 -2.78 -3.77 -1.25
N TYR A 111 -4.09 -3.52 -1.07
CA TYR A 111 -4.75 -3.75 0.22
C TYR A 111 -4.71 -5.23 0.62
N ARG A 112 -5.07 -6.12 -0.29
CA ARG A 112 -5.13 -7.56 0.01
C ARG A 112 -3.77 -8.12 0.43
N ILE A 113 -2.74 -7.91 -0.39
CA ILE A 113 -1.40 -8.43 -0.11
C ILE A 113 -0.80 -7.71 1.11
N GLY A 114 -0.93 -6.38 1.18
CA GLY A 114 -0.46 -5.61 2.33
C GLY A 114 -1.15 -6.00 3.64
N PHE A 115 -2.43 -6.38 3.59
CA PHE A 115 -3.16 -6.89 4.76
C PHE A 115 -2.55 -8.20 5.29
N GLU A 116 -2.13 -9.10 4.42
CA GLU A 116 -1.47 -10.36 4.79
C GLU A 116 -0.12 -10.11 5.51
N HIS A 117 0.56 -9.01 5.19
CA HIS A 117 1.85 -8.59 5.76
C HIS A 117 1.74 -7.50 6.83
N ARG A 118 0.52 -7.21 7.32
CA ARG A 118 0.28 -6.14 8.27
C ARG A 118 1.12 -6.23 9.54
N GLU A 119 1.45 -5.09 10.08
CA GLU A 119 2.29 -4.93 11.26
C GLU A 119 1.51 -4.32 12.42
N PHE A 120 1.91 -4.64 13.65
CA PHE A 120 1.42 -3.91 14.81
C PHE A 120 2.03 -2.51 14.86
N TYR A 121 1.19 -1.54 15.19
CA TYR A 121 1.59 -0.19 15.50
C TYR A 121 0.95 0.23 16.82
N ALA A 122 1.76 0.78 17.73
CA ALA A 122 1.28 1.33 19.00
C ALA A 122 0.92 2.81 18.82
N LEU A 123 -0.33 3.14 19.02
CA LEU A 123 -0.77 4.54 19.14
C LEU A 123 -0.12 5.20 20.36
N PRO A 124 -0.06 6.53 20.45
CA PRO A 124 0.55 7.23 21.59
C PRO A 124 -0.02 6.82 22.96
N SER A 125 -1.26 6.34 23.00
CA SER A 125 -1.88 5.77 24.20
C SER A 125 -1.36 4.39 24.62
N GLY A 126 -0.60 3.72 23.75
CA GLY A 126 -0.20 2.33 23.89
C GLY A 126 -1.18 1.32 23.30
N GLN A 127 -2.34 1.75 22.78
CA GLN A 127 -3.27 0.87 22.09
C GLN A 127 -2.66 0.37 20.79
N LEU A 128 -2.72 -0.96 20.57
CA LEU A 128 -2.21 -1.58 19.35
C LEU A 128 -3.28 -1.60 18.27
N ILE A 129 -2.88 -1.22 17.08
CA ILE A 129 -3.64 -1.35 15.83
C ILE A 129 -2.76 -2.04 14.79
N TYR A 130 -3.33 -2.41 13.64
CA TYR A 130 -2.54 -2.87 12.50
C TYR A 130 -2.38 -1.76 11.48
N ARG A 131 -1.19 -1.67 10.89
CA ARG A 131 -0.86 -0.85 9.73
C ARG A 131 -0.28 -1.70 8.60
N LEU A 132 -0.27 -1.18 7.38
CA LEU A 132 0.49 -1.80 6.29
C LEU A 132 2.00 -1.65 6.54
N PRO A 133 2.87 -2.56 6.05
CA PRO A 133 4.28 -2.26 5.90
C PRO A 133 4.48 -0.99 5.07
N VAL A 134 5.53 -0.23 5.35
CA VAL A 134 5.76 1.09 4.74
C VAL A 134 5.79 1.02 3.19
N THR A 135 6.34 -0.03 2.63
CA THR A 135 6.39 -0.27 1.19
C THR A 135 5.01 -0.43 0.57
N TYR A 136 4.13 -1.18 1.21
CA TYR A 136 2.73 -1.30 0.78
C TYR A 136 1.95 -0.01 0.98
N TYR A 137 2.20 0.72 2.07
CA TYR A 137 1.60 2.04 2.27
C TYR A 137 1.94 2.99 1.14
N ILE A 138 3.23 3.13 0.81
CA ILE A 138 3.67 3.95 -0.33
C ILE A 138 3.07 3.46 -1.65
N ALA A 139 3.00 2.15 -1.88
CA ALA A 139 2.37 1.59 -3.08
C ALA A 139 0.88 1.97 -3.18
N THR A 140 0.13 1.96 -2.07
CA THR A 140 -1.28 2.40 -2.06
C THR A 140 -1.40 3.89 -2.38
N LYS A 141 -0.50 4.72 -1.88
CA LYS A 141 -0.49 6.17 -2.15
C LYS A 141 -0.13 6.49 -3.59
N ILE A 142 0.82 5.78 -4.17
CA ILE A 142 1.17 5.94 -5.60
C ILE A 142 0.00 5.55 -6.49
N GLU A 143 -0.70 4.45 -6.20
CA GLU A 143 -1.87 4.03 -6.97
C GLU A 143 -2.99 5.08 -6.92
N ALA A 144 -3.25 5.63 -5.73
CA ALA A 144 -4.21 6.71 -5.54
C ALA A 144 -3.80 8.00 -6.28
N LEU A 145 -2.52 8.37 -6.20
CA LEU A 145 -1.96 9.52 -6.92
C LEU A 145 -2.12 9.38 -8.44
N ARG A 146 -1.86 8.20 -8.98
CA ARG A 146 -2.06 7.91 -10.42
C ARG A 146 -3.52 8.02 -10.84
N SER A 147 -4.44 7.63 -9.97
CA SER A 147 -5.88 7.66 -10.26
C SER A 147 -6.48 9.07 -10.21
N ARG A 148 -6.03 9.90 -9.26
CA ARG A 148 -6.67 11.19 -8.95
C ARG A 148 -5.74 12.40 -8.86
N GLY A 149 -4.42 12.20 -8.92
CA GLY A 149 -3.43 13.27 -8.73
C GLY A 149 -3.29 14.24 -9.91
N GLY A 150 -3.82 13.88 -11.07
CA GLY A 150 -3.68 14.72 -12.29
C GLY A 150 -2.24 14.83 -12.78
N ASN A 151 -1.96 15.89 -13.53
CA ASN A 151 -0.64 16.14 -14.12
C ASN A 151 0.28 16.98 -13.23
N ASP A 152 -0.26 17.73 -12.31
CA ASP A 152 0.46 18.60 -11.34
C ASP A 152 0.25 18.02 -9.94
N TRP A 153 1.35 17.66 -9.29
CA TRP A 153 1.32 17.04 -7.97
C TRP A 153 1.50 18.02 -6.81
N ARG A 154 1.70 19.32 -7.11
CA ARG A 154 1.75 20.36 -6.09
C ARG A 154 0.40 20.43 -5.37
N GLY A 155 0.41 20.20 -4.06
CA GLY A 155 -0.81 20.11 -3.24
C GLY A 155 -1.65 18.84 -3.45
N ALA A 156 -1.16 17.83 -4.18
CA ALA A 156 -1.81 16.53 -4.26
C ALA A 156 -1.58 15.76 -2.95
N LYS A 157 -2.66 15.53 -2.20
CA LYS A 157 -2.61 14.93 -0.85
C LYS A 157 -1.86 13.60 -0.78
N ASP A 158 -2.00 12.74 -1.80
CA ASP A 158 -1.31 11.45 -1.82
C ASP A 158 0.19 11.62 -2.09
N PHE A 159 0.58 12.65 -2.85
CA PHE A 159 1.98 12.99 -3.06
C PHE A 159 2.61 13.60 -1.80
N GLU A 160 1.89 14.48 -1.10
CA GLU A 160 2.32 15.01 0.20
C GLU A 160 2.58 13.87 1.21
N ASP A 161 1.67 12.87 1.27
CA ASP A 161 1.84 11.71 2.15
C ASP A 161 3.06 10.86 1.76
N ILE A 162 3.31 10.67 0.45
CA ILE A 162 4.51 9.94 -0.05
C ILE A 162 5.78 10.70 0.37
N VAL A 163 5.84 11.99 0.07
CA VAL A 163 7.00 12.84 0.38
C VAL A 163 7.26 12.88 1.88
N TYR A 164 6.19 13.02 2.70
CA TYR A 164 6.30 12.99 4.16
C TYR A 164 6.95 11.69 4.67
N VAL A 165 6.47 10.54 4.19
CA VAL A 165 7.03 9.24 4.62
C VAL A 165 8.46 9.06 4.14
N LEU A 166 8.78 9.42 2.89
CA LEU A 166 10.16 9.35 2.39
C LEU A 166 11.10 10.30 3.15
N ASN A 167 10.58 11.45 3.61
CA ASN A 167 11.34 12.42 4.38
C ASN A 167 11.68 11.93 5.79
N TYR A 168 10.75 11.25 6.46
CA TYR A 168 10.86 10.97 7.90
C TYR A 168 10.95 9.49 8.28
N CYS A 169 10.81 8.56 7.33
CA CYS A 169 11.04 7.14 7.57
C CYS A 169 12.52 6.78 7.32
N MET A 170 13.35 6.86 8.36
CA MET A 170 14.80 6.65 8.25
C MET A 170 15.17 5.26 7.71
N ASP A 171 14.34 4.25 7.97
CA ASP A 171 14.57 2.87 7.54
C ASP A 171 13.89 2.52 6.21
N PHE A 172 13.38 3.51 5.45
CA PHE A 172 12.64 3.23 4.22
C PHE A 172 13.45 2.41 3.21
N ILE A 173 14.69 2.78 2.95
CA ILE A 173 15.58 2.06 2.01
C ILE A 173 15.80 0.61 2.47
N ASN A 174 16.02 0.38 3.78
CA ASN A 174 16.20 -0.96 4.32
C ASN A 174 14.94 -1.82 4.13
N ASN A 175 13.78 -1.25 4.46
CA ASN A 175 12.48 -1.90 4.25
C ASN A 175 12.25 -2.22 2.75
N PHE A 176 12.56 -1.27 1.86
CA PHE A 176 12.47 -1.47 0.43
C PHE A 176 13.39 -2.59 -0.07
N HIS A 177 14.64 -2.66 0.41
CA HIS A 177 15.56 -3.73 0.02
C HIS A 177 15.15 -5.10 0.56
N ALA A 178 14.51 -5.15 1.72
CA ALA A 178 14.00 -6.38 2.30
C ALA A 178 12.78 -6.93 1.55
N GLU A 179 12.07 -6.07 0.82
CA GLU A 179 10.91 -6.48 0.02
C GLU A 179 11.30 -7.35 -1.17
N THR A 180 10.33 -8.19 -1.55
CA THR A 180 10.43 -9.08 -2.71
C THR A 180 9.14 -9.01 -3.53
N GLY A 181 9.17 -9.58 -4.73
CA GLY A 181 7.95 -9.76 -5.53
C GLY A 181 7.38 -8.47 -6.13
N GLN A 182 6.05 -8.43 -6.23
CA GLN A 182 5.35 -7.43 -7.04
C GLN A 182 5.42 -6.01 -6.49
N VAL A 183 5.38 -5.82 -5.17
CA VAL A 183 5.40 -4.49 -4.56
C VAL A 183 6.75 -3.81 -4.80
N LYS A 184 7.85 -4.53 -4.65
CA LYS A 184 9.19 -4.01 -4.94
C LYS A 184 9.34 -3.60 -6.40
N ALA A 185 8.98 -4.50 -7.33
CA ALA A 185 9.02 -4.21 -8.76
C ALA A 185 8.16 -3.00 -9.14
N PHE A 186 6.98 -2.89 -8.53
CA PHE A 186 6.10 -1.73 -8.72
C PHE A 186 6.76 -0.45 -8.23
N LEU A 187 7.27 -0.41 -6.99
CA LEU A 187 7.91 0.78 -6.43
C LEU A 187 9.13 1.20 -7.24
N THR A 188 9.98 0.25 -7.66
CA THR A 188 11.13 0.51 -8.53
C THR A 188 10.70 1.23 -9.82
N ALA A 189 9.69 0.70 -10.51
CA ALA A 189 9.18 1.29 -11.74
C ALA A 189 8.56 2.67 -11.50
N GLN A 190 7.78 2.83 -10.41
CA GLN A 190 7.11 4.10 -10.13
C GLN A 190 8.09 5.20 -9.71
N PHE A 191 9.11 4.88 -8.94
CA PHE A 191 10.14 5.85 -8.57
C PHE A 191 10.98 6.26 -9.80
N ALA A 192 11.24 5.34 -10.72
CA ALA A 192 11.87 5.67 -12.00
C ALA A 192 10.97 6.63 -12.84
N ASP A 193 9.66 6.37 -12.91
CA ASP A 193 8.69 7.24 -13.59
C ASP A 193 8.63 8.63 -12.93
N MET A 194 8.64 8.71 -11.59
CA MET A 194 8.66 9.97 -10.85
C MET A 194 9.88 10.81 -11.21
N LEU A 195 11.06 10.19 -11.29
CA LEU A 195 12.31 10.87 -11.65
C LEU A 195 12.33 11.39 -13.09
N GLN A 196 11.49 10.88 -14.00
CA GLN A 196 11.35 11.40 -15.35
C GLN A 196 10.48 12.65 -15.45
N ARG A 197 9.79 13.03 -14.38
CA ARG A 197 8.93 14.22 -14.37
C ARG A 197 9.79 15.49 -14.41
N PRO A 198 9.49 16.45 -15.31
CA PRO A 198 10.31 17.65 -15.47
C PRO A 198 10.33 18.55 -14.22
N ASN A 199 9.28 18.48 -13.41
CA ASN A 199 9.10 19.37 -12.25
C ASN A 199 9.20 18.61 -10.91
N ILE A 200 9.72 17.39 -10.89
CA ILE A 200 9.70 16.54 -9.67
C ILE A 200 10.37 17.22 -8.47
N THR A 201 11.46 17.95 -8.68
CA THR A 201 12.16 18.69 -7.61
C THR A 201 11.24 19.75 -7.01
N GLU A 202 10.62 20.58 -7.82
CA GLU A 202 9.69 21.62 -7.38
C GLU A 202 8.44 21.03 -6.72
N GLU A 203 7.91 19.92 -7.26
CA GLU A 203 6.77 19.20 -6.67
C GLU A 203 7.11 18.68 -5.27
N ILE A 204 8.33 18.15 -5.06
CA ILE A 204 8.82 17.72 -3.74
C ILE A 204 8.97 18.91 -2.81
N GLU A 205 9.62 19.98 -3.26
CA GLU A 205 9.80 21.22 -2.48
C GLU A 205 8.47 21.83 -2.00
N CYS A 206 7.42 21.76 -2.83
CA CYS A 206 6.08 22.18 -2.46
C CYS A 206 5.42 21.29 -1.39
N ALA A 207 5.85 20.03 -1.26
CA ALA A 207 5.30 19.06 -0.32
C ALA A 207 6.08 18.96 1.01
N ILE A 208 7.26 19.60 1.10
CA ILE A 208 8.10 19.65 2.30
C ILE A 208 7.84 20.96 3.06
N ASN A 209 8.09 20.94 4.37
CA ASN A 209 8.15 22.15 5.15
C ASN A 209 9.25 23.09 4.56
N PRO A 210 8.94 24.36 4.27
CA PRO A 210 9.92 25.30 3.72
C PRO A 210 11.21 25.45 4.55
N GLU A 211 11.17 25.18 5.85
CA GLU A 211 12.34 25.20 6.73
C GLU A 211 13.27 23.99 6.54
N GLU A 212 12.82 22.96 5.79
CA GLU A 212 13.53 21.71 5.56
C GLU A 212 13.80 21.45 4.07
N ILE A 213 13.79 22.50 3.25
CA ILE A 213 13.91 22.40 1.80
C ILE A 213 15.22 21.72 1.34
N GLU A 214 16.26 21.78 2.15
CA GLU A 214 17.53 21.07 1.91
C GLU A 214 17.39 19.54 1.94
N ARG A 215 16.31 19.02 2.50
CA ARG A 215 16.02 17.57 2.49
C ARG A 215 15.48 17.05 1.15
N THR A 216 15.19 17.96 0.20
CA THR A 216 14.77 17.59 -1.17
C THR A 216 15.78 16.66 -1.84
N ASP A 217 17.08 16.96 -1.72
CA ASP A 217 18.13 16.11 -2.30
C ASP A 217 18.15 14.70 -1.70
N MET A 218 17.91 14.58 -0.40
CA MET A 218 17.81 13.28 0.29
C MET A 218 16.64 12.46 -0.27
N ILE A 219 15.47 13.08 -0.48
CA ILE A 219 14.31 12.37 -1.03
C ILE A 219 14.58 11.94 -2.47
N LEU A 220 15.18 12.82 -3.28
CA LEU A 220 15.59 12.48 -4.66
C LEU A 220 16.59 11.32 -4.67
N ASP A 221 17.50 11.25 -3.70
CA ASP A 221 18.47 10.16 -3.60
C ASP A 221 17.82 8.84 -3.16
N ILE A 222 16.79 8.89 -2.30
CA ILE A 222 15.95 7.72 -1.99
C ILE A 222 15.26 7.22 -3.26
N LEU A 223 14.63 8.10 -4.03
CA LEU A 223 13.98 7.74 -5.29
C LEU A 223 14.97 7.11 -6.28
N LYS A 224 16.16 7.71 -6.46
CA LYS A 224 17.22 7.17 -7.35
C LYS A 224 17.70 5.80 -6.90
N THR A 225 17.94 5.63 -5.58
CA THR A 225 18.40 4.37 -5.00
C THR A 225 17.40 3.25 -5.26
N CYS A 226 16.11 3.50 -4.99
CA CYS A 226 15.07 2.52 -5.20
C CYS A 226 14.76 2.27 -6.68
N ALA A 227 14.87 3.30 -7.55
CA ALA A 227 14.70 3.16 -9.00
C ALA A 227 15.85 2.38 -9.66
N ALA A 228 17.06 2.45 -9.10
CA ALA A 228 18.23 1.73 -9.61
C ALA A 228 18.29 0.25 -9.18
N ASP A 229 17.42 -0.15 -8.24
CA ASP A 229 17.32 -1.54 -7.77
C ASP A 229 16.74 -2.43 -8.89
N GLN A 230 17.60 -2.75 -9.85
CA GLN A 230 17.24 -3.68 -10.91
C GLN A 230 17.10 -5.08 -10.30
N HIS A 231 15.86 -5.46 -9.99
CA HIS A 231 15.58 -6.89 -9.91
C HIS A 231 16.05 -7.53 -11.21
N LYS A 232 17.06 -8.39 -11.12
CA LYS A 232 17.21 -9.45 -12.12
C LYS A 232 15.94 -10.26 -12.03
N SER A 233 14.94 -9.92 -12.84
CA SER A 233 13.75 -10.74 -12.98
C SER A 233 14.23 -12.08 -13.54
N ILE A 234 14.35 -13.08 -12.66
CA ILE A 234 14.56 -14.45 -13.10
C ILE A 234 13.23 -14.85 -13.75
N ARG A 235 13.21 -14.89 -15.07
CA ARG A 235 12.08 -15.48 -15.79
C ARG A 235 12.20 -16.98 -15.66
N ILE A 236 11.32 -17.57 -14.85
CA ILE A 236 11.23 -19.02 -14.75
C ILE A 236 10.18 -19.46 -15.75
N GLN A 237 10.62 -20.22 -16.76
CA GLN A 237 9.72 -20.86 -17.69
C GLN A 237 9.42 -22.27 -17.15
N PHE A 238 8.16 -22.54 -16.85
CA PHE A 238 7.71 -23.89 -16.47
C PHE A 238 7.21 -24.60 -17.71
N VAL A 239 7.68 -25.81 -17.90
CA VAL A 239 7.11 -26.76 -18.82
C VAL A 239 6.71 -27.97 -17.98
N SER A 240 5.42 -28.20 -17.82
CA SER A 240 4.89 -29.34 -17.07
C SER A 240 4.31 -30.39 -18.03
N ASP A 241 4.24 -31.63 -17.56
CA ASP A 241 3.53 -32.73 -18.23
C ASP A 241 4.05 -33.07 -19.64
N LEU A 242 5.36 -32.98 -19.86
CA LEU A 242 5.98 -33.36 -21.13
C LEU A 242 5.92 -34.87 -21.40
N HIS A 243 5.61 -35.69 -20.38
CA HIS A 243 5.51 -37.14 -20.51
C HIS A 243 6.69 -37.75 -21.30
N LEU A 244 7.93 -37.40 -20.89
CA LEU A 244 9.16 -37.82 -21.57
C LEU A 244 9.43 -39.33 -21.44
N GLU A 245 8.65 -40.03 -20.66
CA GLU A 245 8.59 -41.51 -20.64
C GLU A 245 8.10 -42.07 -21.97
N PHE A 246 7.34 -41.31 -22.75
CA PHE A 246 6.90 -41.73 -24.08
C PHE A 246 7.92 -41.32 -25.15
N GLU A 247 8.38 -42.29 -25.93
CA GLU A 247 9.38 -42.10 -27.00
C GLU A 247 8.94 -41.01 -28.00
N GLN A 248 7.67 -41.00 -28.37
CA GLN A 248 7.08 -40.02 -29.30
C GLN A 248 7.21 -38.58 -28.80
N ASN A 249 7.08 -38.35 -27.49
CA ASN A 249 7.22 -37.00 -26.92
C ASN A 249 8.68 -36.55 -26.88
N ARG A 250 9.60 -37.47 -26.62
CA ARG A 250 11.05 -37.17 -26.69
C ARG A 250 11.48 -36.82 -28.10
N ASP A 251 11.02 -37.56 -29.10
CA ASP A 251 11.33 -37.31 -30.50
C ASP A 251 10.74 -35.96 -30.95
N TRP A 252 9.49 -35.67 -30.54
CA TRP A 252 8.85 -34.39 -30.85
C TRP A 252 9.62 -33.20 -30.27
N ILE A 253 10.09 -33.29 -29.02
CA ILE A 253 10.88 -32.20 -28.38
C ILE A 253 12.26 -32.07 -29.03
N ALA A 254 12.86 -33.15 -29.49
CA ALA A 254 14.13 -33.10 -30.21
C ALA A 254 14.01 -32.34 -31.53
N ASP A 255 12.88 -32.50 -32.22
CA ASP A 255 12.57 -31.82 -33.48
C ASP A 255 12.02 -30.37 -33.27
N HIS A 256 11.46 -30.10 -32.08
CA HIS A 256 10.86 -28.81 -31.70
C HIS A 256 11.52 -28.31 -30.39
N PRO A 257 12.75 -27.84 -30.44
CA PRO A 257 13.44 -27.38 -29.23
C PRO A 257 12.69 -26.23 -28.58
N LEU A 258 12.51 -26.33 -27.25
CA LEU A 258 11.87 -25.30 -26.47
C LEU A 258 12.68 -23.99 -26.57
N GLU A 259 12.05 -22.93 -27.03
CA GLU A 259 12.68 -21.60 -27.00
C GLU A 259 12.86 -21.17 -25.55
N VAL A 260 14.10 -20.97 -25.13
CA VAL A 260 14.42 -20.44 -23.80
C VAL A 260 14.16 -18.94 -23.82
N THR A 261 13.04 -18.52 -23.23
CA THR A 261 12.68 -17.10 -23.11
C THR A 261 13.04 -16.52 -21.74
N GLY A 262 13.59 -17.33 -20.84
CA GLY A 262 14.03 -16.95 -19.49
C GLY A 262 15.51 -17.16 -19.26
N ASP A 263 16.03 -16.66 -18.14
CA ASP A 263 17.44 -16.76 -17.76
C ASP A 263 17.82 -18.18 -17.30
N THR A 264 16.84 -19.01 -16.96
CA THR A 264 17.06 -20.37 -16.48
C THR A 264 15.91 -21.27 -16.92
N LEU A 265 16.25 -22.40 -17.56
CA LEU A 265 15.34 -23.51 -17.82
C LEU A 265 15.56 -24.58 -16.74
N GLN A 266 14.55 -24.83 -15.92
CA GLN A 266 14.58 -25.94 -14.97
C GLN A 266 13.54 -27.00 -15.37
N LEU A 267 14.03 -28.18 -15.76
CA LEU A 267 13.20 -29.36 -16.00
C LEU A 267 13.02 -30.07 -14.66
N LEU A 268 11.80 -30.04 -14.13
CA LEU A 268 11.41 -30.86 -12.98
C LEU A 268 10.87 -32.19 -13.50
N GLN A 269 11.66 -33.25 -13.44
CA GLN A 269 11.19 -34.61 -13.65
C GLN A 269 10.61 -35.09 -12.31
N ARG A 270 9.31 -35.47 -12.28
CA ARG A 270 8.78 -36.20 -11.15
C ARG A 270 9.35 -37.61 -11.23
N ASP A 271 10.24 -37.97 -10.30
CA ASP A 271 10.56 -39.34 -10.06
C ASP A 271 9.28 -40.07 -9.57
N ASN A 272 8.93 -41.12 -10.27
CA ASN A 272 7.82 -41.97 -9.90
C ASN A 272 8.02 -42.49 -8.47
N LEU A 273 7.10 -42.17 -7.58
CA LEU A 273 6.80 -42.96 -6.39
C LEU A 273 5.74 -43.99 -6.73
#